data_804cb3752a89de2991ded8e0b9bc86c8
#
_entry.id   804cb3752a89de2991ded8e0b9bc86c8
#
_cell.length_a   1.000
_cell.length_b   1.000
_cell.length_c   1.000
_cell.angle_alpha   90.00
_cell.angle_beta   90.00
_cell.angle_gamma   90.00
#
_symmetry.space_group_name_H-M   'P 1'
#
loop_
_entity.id
_entity.type
_entity.pdbx_description
1 polymer ?
#
loop_
_entity_poly.entity_id
_entity_poly.type
_entity_poly.pdbx_seq_one_letter_code
_entity_poly.pdbx_strand_id
1 'polypeptide(L)'
;MRSVTARLADSPKVRDTILSAAAAARAKAAARTSSAGVGRAAAPDAAVDARAMTHSWLFTGPPGAGRSTTAVAFAAALVCTDPHEIGCGKCQGCRDAFGGSHTDIVHIVPQELSISKKTVDDVIAQAARLPTIAPWRVIIIEDADRLTAEAADALLKTVEEPPASTVIVMCAPSTDPEDFSQTLRSRCRHLYIPSPSEAEIVRILTQEEGATESDARLAAATSLRHVGRARALVKDTRVQQRRAQVINLAELIFFGDQAFQAVGSLLKAVEKEAVDSYAEVDAEERAKLEQALGMGAKGKGAAKALRGTAGTLKELESRQKARSTRRKRDVLDLALVDLAGVYRDALVVKSGAGVGLTHPDFEGLAREIGGRVSVEGLVSCQDAIATCRTHLDQSVTPTIAFNGMVGAIRRACGVK
;
A
#
# COMPACT_ATOMS: atom_id res chain seq x y z
N MET A 1 6.01 -15.10 -16.28
CA MET A 1 5.81 -14.56 -14.89
C MET A 1 6.16 -15.65 -13.90
N ARG A 2 6.53 -15.30 -12.65
CA ARG A 2 6.84 -16.29 -11.61
C ARG A 2 5.55 -16.88 -11.03
N SER A 3 5.58 -18.18 -10.64
CA SER A 3 4.47 -18.82 -9.92
C SER A 3 4.27 -18.22 -8.51
N VAL A 4 3.10 -18.47 -7.91
CA VAL A 4 2.82 -18.06 -6.53
C VAL A 4 3.84 -18.64 -5.56
N THR A 5 4.25 -19.90 -5.77
CA THR A 5 5.31 -20.56 -5.00
C THR A 5 6.63 -19.78 -5.04
N ALA A 6 7.04 -19.32 -6.21
CA ALA A 6 8.29 -18.57 -6.37
C ALA A 6 8.19 -17.12 -5.85
N ARG A 7 7.00 -16.52 -5.90
CA ARG A 7 6.77 -15.15 -5.38
C ARG A 7 6.77 -15.08 -3.86
N LEU A 8 6.33 -16.15 -3.20
CA LEU A 8 6.21 -16.24 -1.74
C LEU A 8 7.26 -17.18 -1.13
N ALA A 9 8.39 -17.35 -1.81
CA ALA A 9 9.47 -18.24 -1.35
C ALA A 9 10.05 -17.82 0.01
N ASP A 10 10.16 -16.52 0.25
CA ASP A 10 10.67 -15.95 1.52
C ASP A 10 9.66 -16.07 2.69
N SER A 11 8.40 -16.43 2.39
CA SER A 11 7.34 -16.56 3.40
C SER A 11 6.61 -17.89 3.28
N PRO A 12 7.25 -19.04 3.60
CA PRO A 12 6.71 -20.37 3.34
C PRO A 12 5.36 -20.62 4.04
N LYS A 13 5.17 -20.16 5.28
CA LYS A 13 3.90 -20.30 6.00
C LYS A 13 2.74 -19.58 5.30
N VAL A 14 2.99 -18.38 4.77
CA VAL A 14 2.01 -17.60 4.00
C VAL A 14 1.69 -18.33 2.70
N ARG A 15 2.72 -18.74 1.96
CA ARG A 15 2.60 -19.51 0.72
C ARG A 15 1.76 -20.77 0.91
N ASP A 16 2.10 -21.58 1.89
CA ASP A 16 1.43 -22.89 2.14
C ASP A 16 -0.03 -22.69 2.56
N THR A 17 -0.32 -21.65 3.35
CA THR A 17 -1.70 -21.28 3.71
C THR A 17 -2.52 -20.90 2.47
N ILE A 18 -1.97 -20.07 1.60
CA ILE A 18 -2.64 -19.58 0.37
C ILE A 18 -2.86 -20.74 -0.61
N LEU A 19 -1.85 -21.56 -0.84
CA LEU A 19 -1.95 -22.70 -1.76
C LEU A 19 -2.93 -23.76 -1.26
N SER A 20 -2.93 -24.06 0.06
CA SER A 20 -3.90 -24.96 0.68
C SER A 20 -5.34 -24.41 0.55
N ALA A 21 -5.54 -23.12 0.79
CA ALA A 21 -6.84 -22.49 0.61
C ALA A 21 -7.32 -22.54 -0.87
N ALA A 22 -6.41 -22.28 -1.81
CA ALA A 22 -6.73 -22.35 -3.23
C ALA A 22 -7.02 -23.78 -3.72
N ALA A 23 -6.33 -24.80 -3.17
CA ALA A 23 -6.63 -26.20 -3.42
C ALA A 23 -8.04 -26.57 -2.91
N ALA A 24 -8.39 -26.17 -1.69
CA ALA A 24 -9.73 -26.36 -1.14
C ALA A 24 -10.81 -25.63 -1.93
N ALA A 25 -10.51 -24.42 -2.43
CA ALA A 25 -11.40 -23.64 -3.31
C ALA A 25 -11.64 -24.36 -4.63
N ARG A 26 -10.60 -24.94 -5.25
CA ARG A 26 -10.70 -25.74 -6.47
C ARG A 26 -11.58 -26.97 -6.27
N ALA A 27 -11.41 -27.70 -5.16
CA ALA A 27 -12.24 -28.84 -4.81
C ALA A 27 -13.72 -28.45 -4.61
N LYS A 28 -13.98 -27.33 -3.90
CA LYS A 28 -15.36 -26.80 -3.74
C LYS A 28 -16.00 -26.43 -5.10
N ALA A 29 -15.25 -25.81 -6.00
CA ALA A 29 -15.74 -25.45 -7.32
C ALA A 29 -16.09 -26.71 -8.16
N ALA A 30 -15.24 -27.72 -8.14
CA ALA A 30 -15.48 -29.01 -8.82
C ALA A 30 -16.74 -29.71 -8.27
N ALA A 31 -16.96 -29.71 -6.96
CA ALA A 31 -18.15 -30.28 -6.33
C ALA A 31 -19.45 -29.56 -6.77
N ARG A 32 -19.41 -28.22 -6.92
CA ARG A 32 -20.56 -27.43 -7.43
C ARG A 32 -20.93 -27.78 -8.87
N THR A 33 -19.95 -27.98 -9.75
CA THR A 33 -20.20 -28.37 -11.14
C THR A 33 -20.74 -29.80 -11.26
N SER A 34 -20.29 -30.71 -10.40
CA SER A 34 -20.78 -32.11 -10.38
C SER A 34 -22.22 -32.20 -9.87
N SER A 35 -22.63 -31.44 -8.87
CA SER A 35 -24.00 -31.39 -8.35
C SER A 35 -24.99 -30.76 -9.33
N ALA A 36 -24.51 -29.92 -10.26
CA ALA A 36 -25.32 -29.31 -11.32
C ALA A 36 -25.49 -30.22 -12.54
N GLY A 37 -25.06 -31.50 -12.53
CA GLY A 37 -25.24 -32.47 -13.61
C GLY A 37 -24.33 -32.28 -14.83
N VAL A 38 -23.33 -31.41 -14.75
CA VAL A 38 -22.40 -31.12 -15.85
C VAL A 38 -21.05 -31.79 -15.56
N GLY A 39 -20.89 -33.02 -16.00
CA GLY A 39 -19.61 -33.72 -16.03
C GLY A 39 -19.22 -34.47 -14.72
N ARG A 40 -18.61 -35.64 -14.92
CA ARG A 40 -18.05 -36.48 -13.84
C ARG A 40 -16.71 -35.88 -13.42
N ALA A 41 -16.68 -35.05 -12.38
CA ALA A 41 -15.43 -34.56 -11.83
C ALA A 41 -14.63 -35.73 -11.21
N ALA A 42 -13.32 -35.76 -11.45
CA ALA A 42 -12.42 -36.66 -10.72
C ALA A 42 -12.59 -36.41 -9.20
N ALA A 43 -12.62 -37.47 -8.41
CA ALA A 43 -12.72 -37.38 -6.97
C ALA A 43 -11.58 -36.47 -6.46
N PRO A 44 -11.84 -35.54 -5.52
CA PRO A 44 -10.77 -34.75 -4.95
C PRO A 44 -9.76 -35.66 -4.27
N ASP A 45 -8.47 -35.39 -4.48
CA ASP A 45 -7.40 -36.05 -3.74
C ASP A 45 -7.74 -36.04 -2.24
N ALA A 46 -7.67 -37.18 -1.60
CA ALA A 46 -8.12 -37.40 -0.21
C ALA A 46 -7.35 -36.55 0.84
N ALA A 47 -6.44 -35.69 0.41
CA ALA A 47 -5.58 -34.86 1.27
C ALA A 47 -6.01 -33.38 1.38
N VAL A 48 -7.08 -32.94 0.68
CA VAL A 48 -7.47 -31.52 0.70
C VAL A 48 -8.41 -31.22 1.87
N ASP A 49 -7.90 -30.47 2.87
CA ASP A 49 -8.75 -29.96 3.95
C ASP A 49 -9.73 -28.90 3.44
N ALA A 50 -11.00 -29.29 3.32
CA ALA A 50 -12.08 -28.41 2.87
C ALA A 50 -12.26 -27.16 3.76
N ARG A 51 -11.79 -27.20 5.02
CA ARG A 51 -11.83 -26.07 5.97
C ARG A 51 -10.74 -25.04 5.68
N ALA A 52 -9.74 -25.36 4.86
CA ALA A 52 -8.69 -24.43 4.49
C ALA A 52 -9.24 -23.22 3.70
N MET A 53 -10.37 -23.39 2.98
CA MET A 53 -11.00 -22.30 2.22
C MET A 53 -12.08 -21.60 3.04
N THR A 54 -11.90 -20.29 3.24
CA THR A 54 -12.90 -19.34 3.76
C THR A 54 -13.18 -18.26 2.74
N HIS A 55 -14.34 -17.59 2.87
CA HIS A 55 -14.75 -16.56 1.91
C HIS A 55 -14.22 -15.17 2.25
N SER A 56 -13.91 -14.92 3.53
CA SER A 56 -13.47 -13.60 4.02
C SER A 56 -12.12 -13.70 4.70
N TRP A 57 -11.18 -12.90 4.25
CA TRP A 57 -9.78 -12.88 4.70
C TRP A 57 -9.35 -11.49 5.13
N LEU A 58 -8.53 -11.42 6.17
CA LEU A 58 -7.83 -10.22 6.60
C LEU A 58 -6.31 -10.48 6.54
N PHE A 59 -5.63 -9.81 5.62
CA PHE A 59 -4.17 -9.84 5.50
C PHE A 59 -3.58 -8.65 6.23
N THR A 60 -2.78 -8.91 7.26
CA THR A 60 -2.11 -7.86 8.01
C THR A 60 -0.61 -7.98 7.91
N GLY A 61 0.08 -6.92 8.24
CA GLY A 61 1.53 -6.85 8.27
C GLY A 61 2.00 -5.39 8.15
N PRO A 62 3.25 -5.10 8.51
CA PRO A 62 3.76 -3.74 8.46
C PRO A 62 3.75 -3.16 7.05
N PRO A 63 3.81 -1.83 6.90
CA PRO A 63 3.92 -1.19 5.60
C PRO A 63 5.06 -1.79 4.78
N GLY A 64 4.80 -2.11 3.51
CA GLY A 64 5.80 -2.72 2.63
C GLY A 64 6.00 -4.22 2.76
N ALA A 65 5.31 -4.92 3.66
CA ALA A 65 5.38 -6.37 3.81
C ALA A 65 4.86 -7.16 2.59
N GLY A 66 4.20 -6.49 1.63
CA GLY A 66 3.67 -7.14 0.43
C GLY A 66 2.27 -7.72 0.61
N ARG A 67 1.44 -7.14 1.49
CA ARG A 67 0.03 -7.54 1.70
C ARG A 67 -0.74 -7.59 0.39
N SER A 68 -0.74 -6.49 -0.38
CA SER A 68 -1.40 -6.40 -1.68
C SER A 68 -0.86 -7.40 -2.70
N THR A 69 0.47 -7.53 -2.78
CA THR A 69 1.12 -8.52 -3.66
C THR A 69 0.71 -9.95 -3.28
N THR A 70 0.58 -10.24 -1.99
CA THR A 70 0.12 -11.54 -1.48
C THR A 70 -1.37 -11.75 -1.78
N ALA A 71 -2.20 -10.72 -1.66
CA ALA A 71 -3.62 -10.79 -2.02
C ALA A 71 -3.81 -11.06 -3.51
N VAL A 72 -3.04 -10.40 -4.38
CA VAL A 72 -3.04 -10.68 -5.83
C VAL A 72 -2.52 -12.08 -6.13
N ALA A 73 -1.49 -12.56 -5.40
CA ALA A 73 -0.99 -13.93 -5.56
C ALA A 73 -2.06 -14.98 -5.13
N PHE A 74 -2.80 -14.71 -4.07
CA PHE A 74 -3.93 -15.54 -3.67
C PHE A 74 -5.04 -15.52 -4.72
N ALA A 75 -5.42 -14.35 -5.23
CA ALA A 75 -6.38 -14.24 -6.31
C ALA A 75 -5.93 -15.02 -7.56
N ALA A 76 -4.66 -14.91 -7.96
CA ALA A 76 -4.09 -15.68 -9.07
C ALA A 76 -4.16 -17.19 -8.83
N ALA A 77 -3.95 -17.65 -7.60
CA ALA A 77 -4.10 -19.07 -7.24
C ALA A 77 -5.56 -19.55 -7.35
N LEU A 78 -6.54 -18.72 -6.98
CA LEU A 78 -7.97 -19.02 -7.04
C LEU A 78 -8.51 -19.10 -8.47
N VAL A 79 -7.97 -18.28 -9.40
CA VAL A 79 -8.38 -18.25 -10.81
C VAL A 79 -7.47 -19.08 -11.73
N CYS A 80 -6.47 -19.75 -11.17
CA CYS A 80 -5.52 -20.56 -11.91
C CYS A 80 -6.19 -21.79 -12.56
N THR A 81 -5.98 -21.95 -13.87
CA THR A 81 -6.55 -23.05 -14.67
C THR A 81 -5.58 -24.22 -14.88
N ASP A 82 -4.33 -24.12 -14.43
CA ASP A 82 -3.35 -25.19 -14.55
C ASP A 82 -3.75 -26.39 -13.67
N PRO A 83 -3.83 -27.61 -14.21
CA PRO A 83 -4.25 -28.78 -13.45
C PRO A 83 -3.19 -29.27 -12.45
N HIS A 84 -1.90 -28.98 -12.71
CA HIS A 84 -0.78 -29.54 -11.96
C HIS A 84 -0.19 -28.56 -10.94
N GLU A 85 -0.15 -27.27 -11.26
CA GLU A 85 0.45 -26.23 -10.40
C GLU A 85 -0.56 -25.13 -10.10
N ILE A 86 -1.02 -25.05 -8.85
CA ILE A 86 -1.92 -23.96 -8.41
C ILE A 86 -1.12 -22.65 -8.34
N GLY A 87 -1.63 -21.61 -9.03
CA GLY A 87 -0.90 -20.35 -9.11
C GLY A 87 0.36 -20.41 -9.98
N CYS A 88 0.31 -21.17 -11.08
CA CYS A 88 1.44 -21.49 -11.96
C CYS A 88 2.16 -20.25 -12.57
N GLY A 89 1.51 -19.08 -12.62
CA GLY A 89 2.05 -17.85 -13.21
C GLY A 89 2.11 -17.85 -14.75
N LYS A 90 1.71 -18.93 -15.41
CA LYS A 90 1.85 -19.13 -16.88
C LYS A 90 0.51 -19.21 -17.60
N CYS A 91 -0.54 -19.75 -16.99
CA CYS A 91 -1.88 -19.81 -17.58
C CYS A 91 -2.49 -18.42 -17.75
N GLN A 92 -3.53 -18.31 -18.60
CA GLN A 92 -4.15 -17.01 -18.88
C GLN A 92 -4.69 -16.36 -17.60
N GLY A 93 -5.41 -17.11 -16.76
CA GLY A 93 -5.94 -16.60 -15.50
C GLY A 93 -4.85 -16.00 -14.58
N CYS A 94 -3.70 -16.68 -14.44
CA CYS A 94 -2.58 -16.14 -13.66
C CYS A 94 -1.98 -14.89 -14.29
N ARG A 95 -1.80 -14.86 -15.64
CA ARG A 95 -1.26 -13.69 -16.33
C ARG A 95 -2.15 -12.46 -16.15
N ASP A 96 -3.46 -12.64 -16.34
CA ASP A 96 -4.42 -11.56 -16.21
C ASP A 96 -4.55 -11.10 -14.75
N ALA A 97 -4.50 -12.02 -13.79
CA ALA A 97 -4.51 -11.70 -12.38
C ALA A 97 -3.30 -10.84 -11.97
N PHE A 98 -2.08 -11.25 -12.35
CA PHE A 98 -0.87 -10.48 -12.07
C PHE A 98 -0.76 -9.19 -12.89
N GLY A 99 -1.39 -9.15 -14.07
CA GLY A 99 -1.49 -7.98 -14.93
C GLY A 99 -2.58 -6.98 -14.51
N GLY A 100 -3.43 -7.34 -13.53
CA GLY A 100 -4.55 -6.50 -13.08
C GLY A 100 -5.72 -6.39 -14.07
N SER A 101 -5.82 -7.32 -15.05
CA SER A 101 -6.83 -7.29 -16.13
C SER A 101 -7.86 -8.42 -16.05
N HIS A 102 -7.82 -9.28 -15.02
CA HIS A 102 -8.75 -10.40 -14.89
C HIS A 102 -10.15 -9.93 -14.51
N THR A 103 -11.16 -10.24 -15.31
CA THR A 103 -12.56 -9.79 -15.15
C THR A 103 -13.20 -10.19 -13.82
N ASP A 104 -12.80 -11.32 -13.25
CA ASP A 104 -13.36 -11.82 -11.98
C ASP A 104 -12.53 -11.41 -10.76
N ILE A 105 -11.50 -10.57 -10.93
CA ILE A 105 -10.74 -9.97 -9.83
C ILE A 105 -11.03 -8.47 -9.81
N VAL A 106 -11.61 -8.02 -8.70
CA VAL A 106 -11.85 -6.61 -8.43
C VAL A 106 -10.82 -6.15 -7.40
N HIS A 107 -9.93 -5.27 -7.82
CA HIS A 107 -8.86 -4.76 -6.98
C HIS A 107 -9.09 -3.29 -6.68
N ILE A 108 -9.44 -3.00 -5.42
CA ILE A 108 -9.77 -1.68 -4.93
C ILE A 108 -8.56 -1.11 -4.22
N VAL A 109 -7.95 -0.13 -4.88
CA VAL A 109 -6.88 0.68 -4.32
C VAL A 109 -7.47 2.04 -3.99
N PRO A 110 -7.61 2.41 -2.71
CA PRO A 110 -8.19 3.68 -2.33
C PRO A 110 -7.42 4.84 -2.94
N GLN A 111 -8.10 5.75 -3.59
CA GLN A 111 -7.49 6.97 -4.15
C GLN A 111 -7.55 8.13 -3.15
N GLU A 112 -8.50 8.09 -2.22
CA GLU A 112 -8.74 9.12 -1.21
C GLU A 112 -8.13 8.73 0.14
N LEU A 113 -8.20 9.65 1.11
CA LEU A 113 -7.68 9.42 2.46
C LEU A 113 -8.52 8.40 3.25
N SER A 114 -9.79 8.23 2.90
CA SER A 114 -10.71 7.27 3.49
C SER A 114 -11.50 6.51 2.41
N ILE A 115 -11.96 5.32 2.76
CA ILE A 115 -12.87 4.51 1.91
C ILE A 115 -14.29 4.80 2.37
N SER A 116 -15.06 5.48 1.52
CA SER A 116 -16.42 5.89 1.83
C SER A 116 -17.42 4.74 1.72
N LYS A 117 -18.60 4.91 2.37
CA LYS A 117 -19.73 3.98 2.23
C LYS A 117 -20.13 3.79 0.75
N LYS A 118 -20.13 4.85 -0.07
CA LYS A 118 -20.44 4.77 -1.50
C LYS A 118 -19.49 3.79 -2.23
N THR A 119 -18.19 3.86 -1.95
CA THR A 119 -17.21 2.94 -2.52
C THR A 119 -17.51 1.50 -2.11
N VAL A 120 -17.89 1.27 -0.85
CA VAL A 120 -18.24 -0.05 -0.32
C VAL A 120 -19.55 -0.57 -0.92
N ASP A 121 -20.56 0.26 -1.12
CA ASP A 121 -21.81 -0.13 -1.79
C ASP A 121 -21.52 -0.64 -3.23
N ASP A 122 -20.61 0.00 -3.97
CA ASP A 122 -20.15 -0.46 -5.28
C ASP A 122 -19.42 -1.81 -5.18
N VAL A 123 -18.60 -2.02 -4.14
CA VAL A 123 -17.93 -3.30 -3.86
C VAL A 123 -18.93 -4.41 -3.60
N ILE A 124 -19.93 -4.16 -2.75
CA ILE A 124 -21.01 -5.11 -2.44
C ILE A 124 -21.78 -5.50 -3.70
N ALA A 125 -22.13 -4.53 -4.53
CA ALA A 125 -22.81 -4.78 -5.81
C ALA A 125 -21.96 -5.64 -6.76
N GLN A 126 -20.64 -5.44 -6.76
CA GLN A 126 -19.72 -6.27 -7.55
C GLN A 126 -19.54 -7.67 -6.94
N ALA A 127 -19.48 -7.79 -5.62
CA ALA A 127 -19.38 -9.06 -4.91
C ALA A 127 -20.59 -9.96 -5.15
N ALA A 128 -21.77 -9.39 -5.31
CA ALA A 128 -23.02 -10.11 -5.58
C ALA A 128 -23.11 -10.71 -7.01
N ARG A 129 -22.26 -10.25 -7.94
CA ARG A 129 -22.25 -10.79 -9.32
C ARG A 129 -21.59 -12.15 -9.36
N LEU A 130 -22.14 -13.05 -10.16
CA LEU A 130 -21.48 -14.33 -10.45
C LEU A 130 -20.16 -14.10 -11.20
N PRO A 131 -19.15 -14.96 -10.97
CA PRO A 131 -17.92 -14.92 -11.77
C PRO A 131 -18.23 -15.27 -13.24
N THR A 132 -17.47 -14.71 -14.16
CA THR A 132 -17.70 -14.79 -15.61
C THR A 132 -16.87 -15.89 -16.27
N ILE A 133 -15.60 -16.01 -15.90
CA ILE A 133 -14.62 -16.92 -16.52
C ILE A 133 -14.07 -17.91 -15.49
N ALA A 134 -13.73 -17.42 -14.32
CA ALA A 134 -13.15 -18.22 -13.23
C ALA A 134 -14.23 -18.86 -12.34
N PRO A 135 -13.90 -19.90 -11.57
CA PRO A 135 -14.84 -20.48 -10.60
C PRO A 135 -15.12 -19.57 -9.39
N TRP A 136 -14.30 -18.54 -9.20
CA TRP A 136 -14.35 -17.61 -8.08
C TRP A 136 -14.26 -16.16 -8.53
N ARG A 137 -15.07 -15.30 -7.94
CA ARG A 137 -14.90 -13.85 -7.94
C ARG A 137 -14.08 -13.44 -6.72
N VAL A 138 -13.03 -12.64 -6.92
CA VAL A 138 -12.15 -12.20 -5.86
C VAL A 138 -12.22 -10.68 -5.74
N ILE A 139 -12.52 -10.21 -4.54
CA ILE A 139 -12.50 -8.78 -4.21
C ILE A 139 -11.29 -8.52 -3.30
N ILE A 140 -10.40 -7.64 -3.71
CA ILE A 140 -9.27 -7.20 -2.90
C ILE A 140 -9.52 -5.75 -2.51
N ILE A 141 -9.47 -5.47 -1.20
CA ILE A 141 -9.59 -4.11 -0.65
C ILE A 141 -8.27 -3.77 0.02
N GLU A 142 -7.50 -2.89 -0.60
CA GLU A 142 -6.28 -2.37 0.02
C GLU A 142 -6.59 -1.29 1.05
N ASP A 143 -5.67 -1.10 2.00
CA ASP A 143 -5.76 -0.10 3.06
C ASP A 143 -7.15 -0.09 3.74
N ALA A 144 -7.65 -1.28 4.12
CA ALA A 144 -8.96 -1.44 4.74
C ALA A 144 -9.05 -0.81 6.15
N ASP A 145 -7.91 -0.39 6.73
CA ASP A 145 -7.80 0.50 7.89
C ASP A 145 -8.42 1.89 7.63
N ARG A 146 -8.56 2.27 6.36
CA ARG A 146 -9.15 3.56 5.95
C ARG A 146 -10.66 3.52 5.73
N LEU A 147 -11.31 2.40 6.01
CA LEU A 147 -12.78 2.31 5.98
C LEU A 147 -13.38 3.28 7.00
N THR A 148 -14.34 4.13 6.57
CA THR A 148 -15.14 4.88 7.54
C THR A 148 -16.00 3.91 8.36
N ALA A 149 -16.48 4.31 9.53
CA ALA A 149 -17.33 3.46 10.37
C ALA A 149 -18.56 2.96 9.59
N GLU A 150 -19.23 3.86 8.85
CA GLU A 150 -20.40 3.52 8.03
C GLU A 150 -20.03 2.57 6.86
N ALA A 151 -18.83 2.68 6.32
CA ALA A 151 -18.34 1.79 5.28
C ALA A 151 -18.04 0.39 5.83
N ALA A 152 -17.43 0.31 7.00
CA ALA A 152 -17.17 -0.95 7.69
C ALA A 152 -18.49 -1.66 8.05
N ASP A 153 -19.48 -0.93 8.59
CA ASP A 153 -20.80 -1.46 8.92
C ASP A 153 -21.56 -1.98 7.69
N ALA A 154 -21.49 -1.25 6.56
CA ALA A 154 -22.14 -1.68 5.32
C ALA A 154 -21.55 -3.00 4.79
N LEU A 155 -20.24 -3.25 5.02
CA LEU A 155 -19.57 -4.45 4.55
C LEU A 155 -19.88 -5.69 5.41
N LEU A 156 -20.32 -5.53 6.67
CA LEU A 156 -20.49 -6.63 7.63
C LEU A 156 -21.33 -7.77 7.07
N LYS A 157 -22.52 -7.48 6.53
CA LYS A 157 -23.43 -8.50 6.00
C LYS A 157 -22.78 -9.33 4.89
N THR A 158 -22.03 -8.67 4.00
CA THR A 158 -21.37 -9.35 2.87
C THR A 158 -20.19 -10.19 3.34
N VAL A 159 -19.52 -9.81 4.44
CA VAL A 159 -18.43 -10.57 5.06
C VAL A 159 -18.96 -11.76 5.86
N GLU A 160 -20.13 -11.62 6.52
CA GLU A 160 -20.79 -12.71 7.24
C GLU A 160 -21.38 -13.77 6.31
N GLU A 161 -22.11 -13.32 5.29
CA GLU A 161 -22.83 -14.18 4.35
C GLU A 161 -22.39 -13.86 2.90
N PRO A 162 -21.12 -14.13 2.55
CA PRO A 162 -20.62 -13.84 1.22
C PRO A 162 -21.31 -14.73 0.18
N PRO A 163 -21.52 -14.23 -1.05
CA PRO A 163 -22.05 -15.06 -2.14
C PRO A 163 -21.17 -16.29 -2.35
N ALA A 164 -21.79 -17.42 -2.68
CA ALA A 164 -21.18 -18.75 -2.71
C ALA A 164 -19.90 -18.88 -3.57
N SER A 165 -19.72 -17.99 -4.55
CA SER A 165 -18.56 -17.97 -5.46
C SER A 165 -17.67 -16.73 -5.27
N THR A 166 -17.78 -16.03 -4.14
CA THR A 166 -17.04 -14.79 -3.89
C THR A 166 -16.06 -14.97 -2.74
N VAL A 167 -14.87 -14.41 -2.90
CA VAL A 167 -13.81 -14.32 -1.89
C VAL A 167 -13.47 -12.86 -1.69
N ILE A 168 -13.45 -12.41 -0.45
CA ILE A 168 -13.09 -11.04 -0.06
C ILE A 168 -11.77 -11.08 0.70
N VAL A 169 -10.80 -10.29 0.26
CA VAL A 169 -9.49 -10.14 0.91
C VAL A 169 -9.31 -8.67 1.27
N MET A 170 -9.26 -8.38 2.56
CA MET A 170 -8.98 -7.05 3.10
C MET A 170 -7.53 -6.98 3.56
N CYS A 171 -6.84 -5.87 3.25
CA CYS A 171 -5.46 -5.62 3.66
C CYS A 171 -5.44 -4.46 4.65
N ALA A 172 -4.85 -4.66 5.84
CA ALA A 172 -4.71 -3.64 6.87
C ALA A 172 -3.31 -3.72 7.53
N PRO A 173 -2.80 -2.66 8.18
CA PRO A 173 -1.47 -2.70 8.80
C PRO A 173 -1.40 -3.67 9.97
N SER A 174 -2.43 -3.73 10.79
CA SER A 174 -2.51 -4.61 11.97
C SER A 174 -3.94 -5.10 12.24
N THR A 175 -4.12 -5.81 13.34
CA THR A 175 -5.42 -6.18 13.90
C THR A 175 -5.82 -5.31 15.08
N ASP A 176 -5.10 -4.22 15.33
CA ASP A 176 -5.41 -3.28 16.39
C ASP A 176 -6.79 -2.64 16.14
N PRO A 177 -7.61 -2.43 17.20
CA PRO A 177 -8.88 -1.72 17.06
C PRO A 177 -8.78 -0.32 16.45
N GLU A 178 -7.64 0.35 16.61
CA GLU A 178 -7.37 1.65 16.00
C GLU A 178 -7.13 1.56 14.49
N ASP A 179 -6.58 0.43 14.03
CA ASP A 179 -6.28 0.20 12.62
C ASP A 179 -7.40 -0.52 11.87
N PHE A 180 -8.18 -1.38 12.55
CA PHE A 180 -9.17 -2.19 11.84
C PHE A 180 -10.36 -2.57 12.71
N SER A 181 -11.57 -2.48 12.13
CA SER A 181 -12.83 -2.83 12.81
C SER A 181 -12.80 -4.24 13.42
N GLN A 182 -12.98 -4.34 14.74
CA GLN A 182 -13.01 -5.61 15.46
C GLN A 182 -14.18 -6.48 15.03
N THR A 183 -15.28 -5.86 14.62
CA THR A 183 -16.48 -6.57 14.14
C THR A 183 -16.20 -7.27 12.81
N LEU A 184 -15.50 -6.61 11.88
CA LEU A 184 -15.05 -7.23 10.62
C LEU A 184 -13.98 -8.28 10.89
N ARG A 185 -13.02 -8.00 11.77
CA ARG A 185 -11.93 -8.92 12.11
C ARG A 185 -12.45 -10.27 12.58
N SER A 186 -13.44 -10.29 13.48
CA SER A 186 -13.99 -11.53 14.07
C SER A 186 -14.60 -12.47 13.03
N ARG A 187 -14.92 -11.98 11.83
CA ARG A 187 -15.55 -12.71 10.71
C ARG A 187 -14.58 -13.10 9.60
N CYS A 188 -13.33 -12.67 9.72
CA CYS A 188 -12.29 -12.93 8.72
C CYS A 188 -11.26 -13.94 9.22
N ARG A 189 -10.82 -14.81 8.32
CA ARG A 189 -9.61 -15.59 8.56
C ARG A 189 -8.41 -14.66 8.47
N HIS A 190 -7.69 -14.52 9.56
CA HIS A 190 -6.52 -13.68 9.66
C HIS A 190 -5.27 -14.39 9.11
N LEU A 191 -4.49 -13.69 8.28
CA LEU A 191 -3.18 -14.10 7.80
C LEU A 191 -2.19 -12.95 7.98
N TYR A 192 -1.18 -13.17 8.81
CA TYR A 192 -0.10 -12.21 9.00
C TYR A 192 0.96 -12.37 7.92
N ILE A 193 1.31 -11.28 7.24
CA ILE A 193 2.33 -11.20 6.20
C ILE A 193 3.57 -10.53 6.83
N PRO A 194 4.65 -11.28 7.05
CA PRO A 194 5.87 -10.72 7.61
C PRO A 194 6.58 -9.81 6.61
N SER A 195 7.36 -8.85 7.11
CA SER A 195 8.28 -8.10 6.24
C SER A 195 9.25 -9.05 5.57
N PRO A 196 9.58 -8.83 4.29
CA PRO A 196 10.58 -9.61 3.60
C PRO A 196 11.95 -9.47 4.28
N SER A 197 12.80 -10.48 4.13
CA SER A 197 14.18 -10.40 4.58
C SER A 197 14.97 -9.37 3.75
N GLU A 198 16.05 -8.84 4.31
CA GLU A 198 16.92 -7.93 3.57
C GLU A 198 17.51 -8.62 2.33
N ALA A 199 17.89 -9.89 2.47
CA ALA A 199 18.38 -10.71 1.36
C ALA A 199 17.33 -10.85 0.24
N GLU A 200 16.05 -11.01 0.58
CA GLU A 200 14.98 -11.07 -0.41
C GLU A 200 14.78 -9.74 -1.12
N ILE A 201 14.87 -8.61 -0.40
CA ILE A 201 14.80 -7.28 -1.04
C ILE A 201 15.97 -7.08 -2.00
N VAL A 202 17.20 -7.42 -1.58
CA VAL A 202 18.38 -7.35 -2.46
C VAL A 202 18.17 -8.22 -3.70
N ARG A 203 17.67 -9.46 -3.53
CA ARG A 203 17.35 -10.35 -4.65
C ARG A 203 16.33 -9.74 -5.61
N ILE A 204 15.26 -9.15 -5.07
CA ILE A 204 14.22 -8.48 -5.89
C ILE A 204 14.85 -7.33 -6.69
N LEU A 205 15.62 -6.46 -6.05
CA LEU A 205 16.19 -5.28 -6.69
C LEU A 205 17.22 -5.65 -7.77
N THR A 206 18.05 -6.67 -7.53
CA THR A 206 19.05 -7.12 -8.50
C THR A 206 18.42 -7.87 -9.67
N GLN A 207 17.49 -8.79 -9.41
CA GLN A 207 16.92 -9.67 -10.45
C GLN A 207 15.75 -9.07 -11.22
N GLU A 208 14.95 -8.22 -10.58
CA GLU A 208 13.73 -7.65 -11.20
C GLU A 208 13.93 -6.22 -11.69
N GLU A 209 14.80 -5.45 -11.02
CA GLU A 209 15.02 -4.03 -11.33
C GLU A 209 16.38 -3.76 -11.98
N GLY A 210 17.27 -4.76 -12.02
CA GLY A 210 18.61 -4.64 -12.62
C GLY A 210 19.56 -3.76 -11.82
N ALA A 211 19.33 -3.56 -10.53
CA ALA A 211 20.18 -2.77 -9.66
C ALA A 211 21.54 -3.45 -9.42
N THR A 212 22.58 -2.65 -9.21
CA THR A 212 23.86 -3.17 -8.72
C THR A 212 23.68 -3.75 -7.31
N GLU A 213 24.53 -4.69 -6.91
CA GLU A 213 24.43 -5.29 -5.57
C GLU A 213 24.65 -4.24 -4.47
N SER A 214 25.53 -3.25 -4.70
CA SER A 214 25.78 -2.14 -3.78
C SER A 214 24.52 -1.29 -3.58
N ASP A 215 23.90 -0.85 -4.68
CA ASP A 215 22.70 -0.02 -4.61
C ASP A 215 21.52 -0.79 -4.01
N ALA A 216 21.40 -2.08 -4.33
CA ALA A 216 20.37 -2.95 -3.78
C ALA A 216 20.50 -3.11 -2.26
N ARG A 217 21.72 -3.32 -1.75
CA ARG A 217 22.00 -3.42 -0.31
C ARG A 217 21.70 -2.11 0.41
N LEU A 218 22.15 -0.97 -0.14
CA LEU A 218 21.85 0.35 0.42
C LEU A 218 20.35 0.61 0.44
N ALA A 219 19.64 0.35 -0.66
CA ALA A 219 18.20 0.53 -0.72
C ALA A 219 17.45 -0.43 0.22
N ALA A 220 17.90 -1.67 0.41
CA ALA A 220 17.33 -2.61 1.35
C ALA A 220 17.46 -2.12 2.81
N ALA A 221 18.64 -1.65 3.21
CA ALA A 221 18.89 -1.10 4.54
C ALA A 221 18.01 0.13 4.81
N THR A 222 18.00 1.09 3.85
CA THR A 222 17.33 2.39 4.02
C THR A 222 15.81 2.33 3.86
N SER A 223 15.29 1.29 3.23
CA SER A 223 13.84 1.14 3.00
C SER A 223 13.05 0.64 4.20
N LEU A 224 13.70 0.26 5.31
CA LEU A 224 13.06 -0.36 6.47
C LEU A 224 12.23 -1.61 6.07
N ARG A 225 12.78 -2.41 5.18
CA ARG A 225 12.15 -3.62 4.61
C ARG A 225 10.89 -3.37 3.77
N HIS A 226 10.70 -2.15 3.30
CA HIS A 226 9.58 -1.80 2.42
C HIS A 226 9.99 -1.94 0.94
N VAL A 227 9.58 -3.02 0.27
CA VAL A 227 9.97 -3.34 -1.12
C VAL A 227 9.67 -2.19 -2.09
N GLY A 228 8.47 -1.61 -2.01
CA GLY A 228 8.08 -0.48 -2.90
C GLY A 228 8.99 0.73 -2.74
N ARG A 229 9.38 1.05 -1.49
CA ARG A 229 10.33 2.12 -1.20
C ARG A 229 11.74 1.78 -1.71
N ALA A 230 12.19 0.54 -1.50
CA ALA A 230 13.47 0.08 -2.00
C ALA A 230 13.55 0.19 -3.54
N ARG A 231 12.49 -0.21 -4.25
CA ARG A 231 12.37 -0.03 -5.71
C ARG A 231 12.44 1.44 -6.14
N ALA A 232 11.72 2.32 -5.44
CA ALA A 232 11.73 3.75 -5.74
C ALA A 232 13.11 4.37 -5.54
N LEU A 233 13.82 3.98 -4.47
CA LEU A 233 15.19 4.45 -4.20
C LEU A 233 16.18 4.04 -5.28
N VAL A 234 16.01 2.89 -5.93
CA VAL A 234 16.90 2.43 -7.00
C VAL A 234 16.55 3.09 -8.34
N LYS A 235 15.26 3.33 -8.62
CA LYS A 235 14.78 3.76 -9.94
C LYS A 235 14.68 5.27 -10.12
N ASP A 236 14.38 6.02 -9.05
CA ASP A 236 14.03 7.44 -9.16
C ASP A 236 15.03 8.32 -8.39
N THR A 237 15.85 9.02 -9.14
CA THR A 237 16.82 9.98 -8.58
C THR A 237 16.17 11.10 -7.78
N ARG A 238 14.92 11.48 -8.06
CA ARG A 238 14.16 12.47 -7.27
C ARG A 238 13.89 11.96 -5.87
N VAL A 239 13.59 10.67 -5.72
CA VAL A 239 13.40 10.02 -4.41
C VAL A 239 14.70 10.02 -3.61
N GLN A 240 15.85 9.73 -4.26
CA GLN A 240 17.17 9.81 -3.63
C GLN A 240 17.51 11.24 -3.18
N GLN A 241 17.30 12.24 -4.06
CA GLN A 241 17.56 13.64 -3.75
C GLN A 241 16.69 14.14 -2.59
N ARG A 242 15.38 13.81 -2.60
CA ARG A 242 14.48 14.18 -1.50
C ARG A 242 14.94 13.55 -0.19
N ARG A 243 15.30 12.25 -0.19
CA ARG A 243 15.85 11.58 0.98
C ARG A 243 17.08 12.33 1.52
N ALA A 244 18.03 12.66 0.67
CA ALA A 244 19.22 13.42 1.06
C ALA A 244 18.88 14.79 1.64
N GLN A 245 17.94 15.53 1.03
CA GLN A 245 17.46 16.82 1.53
C GLN A 245 16.85 16.71 2.93
N VAL A 246 16.04 15.67 3.16
CA VAL A 246 15.40 15.43 4.46
C VAL A 246 16.43 15.04 5.52
N ILE A 247 17.39 14.20 5.18
CA ILE A 247 18.47 13.79 6.09
C ILE A 247 19.33 15.01 6.48
N ASN A 248 19.68 15.83 5.48
CA ASN A 248 20.46 17.05 5.72
C ASN A 248 19.71 18.08 6.59
N LEU A 249 18.39 18.00 6.69
CA LEU A 249 17.63 18.84 7.62
C LEU A 249 18.12 18.66 9.07
N ALA A 250 18.55 17.47 9.45
CA ALA A 250 19.09 17.22 10.79
C ALA A 250 20.39 17.97 11.07
N GLU A 251 21.20 18.24 10.05
CA GLU A 251 22.38 19.13 10.15
C GLU A 251 21.95 20.59 10.25
N LEU A 252 21.02 21.02 9.38
CA LEU A 252 20.56 22.41 9.30
C LEU A 252 19.89 22.90 10.59
N ILE A 253 19.44 22.01 11.47
CA ILE A 253 18.91 22.34 12.80
C ILE A 253 19.86 23.24 13.60
N PHE A 254 21.16 23.09 13.42
CA PHE A 254 22.19 23.82 14.15
C PHE A 254 22.51 25.19 13.55
N PHE A 255 21.95 25.56 12.39
CA PHE A 255 22.31 26.74 11.63
C PHE A 255 21.15 27.75 11.47
N GLY A 256 20.87 28.55 12.49
CA GLY A 256 19.90 29.66 12.42
C GLY A 256 18.55 29.26 11.84
N ASP A 257 18.07 29.96 10.81
CA ASP A 257 16.78 29.74 10.17
C ASP A 257 16.82 28.75 9.00
N GLN A 258 17.99 28.16 8.70
CA GLN A 258 18.17 27.33 7.51
C GLN A 258 17.26 26.10 7.51
N ALA A 259 17.01 25.50 8.68
CA ALA A 259 16.09 24.38 8.80
C ALA A 259 14.65 24.75 8.41
N PHE A 260 14.17 25.93 8.79
CA PHE A 260 12.83 26.41 8.42
C PHE A 260 12.73 26.72 6.92
N GLN A 261 13.78 27.29 6.32
CA GLN A 261 13.86 27.54 4.89
C GLN A 261 13.88 26.21 4.09
N ALA A 262 14.64 25.23 4.56
CA ALA A 262 14.71 23.90 3.96
C ALA A 262 13.36 23.18 4.01
N VAL A 263 12.62 23.27 5.13
CA VAL A 263 11.23 22.78 5.25
C VAL A 263 10.33 23.45 4.22
N GLY A 264 10.39 24.77 4.09
CA GLY A 264 9.59 25.49 3.09
C GLY A 264 9.87 25.01 1.66
N SER A 265 11.14 24.75 1.34
CA SER A 265 11.56 24.23 0.03
C SER A 265 11.10 22.79 -0.18
N LEU A 266 11.23 21.94 0.82
CA LEU A 266 10.75 20.54 0.80
C LEU A 266 9.23 20.47 0.56
N LEU A 267 8.45 21.25 1.29
CA LEU A 267 6.99 21.26 1.16
C LEU A 267 6.52 21.68 -0.23
N LYS A 268 7.17 22.71 -0.82
CA LYS A 268 6.90 23.14 -2.19
C LYS A 268 7.26 22.05 -3.22
N ALA A 269 8.40 21.39 -3.05
CA ALA A 269 8.84 20.32 -3.93
C ALA A 269 7.88 19.11 -3.88
N VAL A 270 7.44 18.72 -2.69
CA VAL A 270 6.48 17.63 -2.49
C VAL A 270 5.11 17.98 -3.08
N GLU A 271 4.65 19.22 -2.95
CA GLU A 271 3.39 19.66 -3.53
C GLU A 271 3.43 19.58 -5.05
N LYS A 272 4.51 20.08 -5.67
CA LYS A 272 4.73 19.97 -7.10
C LYS A 272 4.78 18.51 -7.56
N GLU A 273 5.57 17.67 -6.89
CA GLU A 273 5.66 16.22 -7.21
C GLU A 273 4.31 15.53 -7.15
N ALA A 274 3.48 15.83 -6.15
CA ALA A 274 2.16 15.24 -5.99
C ALA A 274 1.21 15.58 -7.14
N VAL A 275 1.29 16.81 -7.67
CA VAL A 275 0.51 17.24 -8.84
C VAL A 275 1.07 16.63 -10.12
N ASP A 276 2.38 16.70 -10.34
CA ASP A 276 3.03 16.22 -11.55
C ASP A 276 2.88 14.69 -11.72
N SER A 277 2.83 13.95 -10.61
CA SER A 277 2.69 12.46 -10.61
C SER A 277 1.41 11.97 -11.27
N TYR A 278 0.38 12.77 -11.33
CA TYR A 278 -0.94 12.37 -11.86
C TYR A 278 -1.39 13.23 -13.05
N ALA A 279 -0.60 14.20 -13.47
CA ALA A 279 -0.99 15.19 -14.50
C ALA A 279 -1.49 14.54 -15.81
N GLU A 280 -0.80 13.51 -16.29
CA GLU A 280 -1.18 12.77 -17.52
C GLU A 280 -2.48 11.99 -17.31
N VAL A 281 -2.58 11.24 -16.21
CA VAL A 281 -3.76 10.43 -15.89
C VAL A 281 -4.98 11.31 -15.64
N ASP A 282 -4.80 12.43 -14.91
CA ASP A 282 -5.84 13.42 -14.64
C ASP A 282 -6.37 14.05 -15.95
N ALA A 283 -5.46 14.37 -16.88
CA ALA A 283 -5.82 14.91 -18.18
C ALA A 283 -6.58 13.89 -19.04
N GLU A 284 -6.15 12.63 -19.06
CA GLU A 284 -6.86 11.56 -19.77
C GLU A 284 -8.25 11.28 -19.19
N GLU A 285 -8.37 11.18 -17.86
CA GLU A 285 -9.66 10.98 -17.18
C GLU A 285 -10.63 12.10 -17.52
N ARG A 286 -10.14 13.35 -17.50
CA ARG A 286 -10.92 14.53 -17.86
C ARG A 286 -11.35 14.48 -19.31
N ALA A 287 -10.45 14.19 -20.23
CA ALA A 287 -10.76 14.11 -21.67
C ALA A 287 -11.79 13.01 -21.98
N LYS A 288 -11.63 11.82 -21.37
CA LYS A 288 -12.58 10.71 -21.50
C LYS A 288 -13.97 11.09 -20.98
N LEU A 289 -14.03 11.78 -19.84
CA LEU A 289 -15.29 12.24 -19.26
C LEU A 289 -15.94 13.31 -20.11
N GLU A 290 -15.20 14.32 -20.58
CA GLU A 290 -15.69 15.36 -21.46
C GLU A 290 -16.24 14.79 -22.77
N GLN A 291 -15.56 13.78 -23.34
CA GLN A 291 -16.03 13.06 -24.53
C GLN A 291 -17.31 12.29 -24.24
N ALA A 292 -17.37 11.55 -23.12
CA ALA A 292 -18.56 10.78 -22.73
C ALA A 292 -19.77 11.68 -22.46
N LEU A 293 -19.54 12.90 -21.98
CA LEU A 293 -20.58 13.90 -21.75
C LEU A 293 -20.98 14.70 -23.02
N GLY A 294 -20.33 14.40 -24.17
CA GLY A 294 -20.60 15.11 -25.42
C GLY A 294 -20.17 16.57 -25.42
N MET A 295 -19.23 16.93 -24.57
CA MET A 295 -18.68 18.30 -24.50
C MET A 295 -17.84 18.54 -25.77
N GLY A 296 -18.31 19.50 -26.58
CA GLY A 296 -17.73 19.79 -27.91
C GLY A 296 -18.70 19.51 -29.08
N ALA A 297 -19.85 18.87 -28.83
CA ALA A 297 -20.90 18.70 -29.84
C ALA A 297 -21.55 20.05 -30.17
N LYS A 298 -21.58 20.42 -31.46
CA LYS A 298 -22.23 21.63 -31.97
C LYS A 298 -23.68 21.30 -32.35
N GLY A 299 -24.68 21.91 -31.67
CA GLY A 299 -26.09 21.75 -32.05
C GLY A 299 -27.09 22.27 -31.01
N LYS A 300 -28.37 22.48 -31.40
CA LYS A 300 -29.46 23.02 -30.55
C LYS A 300 -29.78 22.20 -29.27
N GLY A 301 -29.27 20.97 -29.12
CA GLY A 301 -29.44 20.11 -27.94
C GLY A 301 -28.26 20.15 -26.95
N ALA A 302 -27.10 20.67 -27.34
CA ALA A 302 -25.88 20.65 -26.55
C ALA A 302 -26.00 21.40 -25.20
N ALA A 303 -26.71 22.54 -25.20
CA ALA A 303 -26.92 23.33 -23.98
C ALA A 303 -27.80 22.62 -22.91
N LYS A 304 -28.70 21.70 -23.33
CA LYS A 304 -29.56 20.95 -22.40
C LYS A 304 -28.83 19.71 -21.82
N ALA A 305 -27.97 19.09 -22.63
CA ALA A 305 -27.08 18.00 -22.18
C ALA A 305 -26.04 18.50 -21.15
N LEU A 306 -25.56 19.73 -21.29
CA LEU A 306 -24.57 20.34 -20.40
C LEU A 306 -25.10 20.69 -18.98
N ARG A 307 -26.42 20.78 -18.75
CA ARG A 307 -26.97 21.18 -17.44
C ARG A 307 -26.75 20.16 -16.33
N GLY A 308 -26.44 18.89 -16.64
CA GLY A 308 -26.13 17.84 -15.64
C GLY A 308 -24.64 17.53 -15.49
N THR A 309 -23.80 18.03 -16.41
CA THR A 309 -22.41 17.62 -16.54
C THR A 309 -21.45 18.30 -15.55
N ALA A 310 -21.81 19.51 -15.09
CA ALA A 310 -20.98 20.27 -14.15
C ALA A 310 -20.77 19.54 -12.81
N GLY A 311 -21.76 18.79 -12.34
CA GLY A 311 -21.66 17.98 -11.12
C GLY A 311 -20.65 16.84 -11.27
N THR A 312 -20.70 16.13 -12.39
CA THR A 312 -19.80 14.99 -12.66
C THR A 312 -18.34 15.43 -12.85
N LEU A 313 -18.12 16.58 -13.52
CA LEU A 313 -16.78 17.16 -13.63
C LEU A 313 -16.24 17.60 -12.27
N LYS A 314 -17.06 18.24 -11.45
CA LYS A 314 -16.66 18.65 -10.09
C LYS A 314 -16.35 17.42 -9.21
N GLU A 315 -17.08 16.33 -9.36
CA GLU A 315 -16.80 15.07 -8.66
C GLU A 315 -15.45 14.48 -9.11
N LEU A 316 -15.14 14.51 -10.42
CA LEU A 316 -13.82 14.09 -10.94
C LEU A 316 -12.71 14.98 -10.38
N GLU A 317 -12.84 16.30 -10.44
CA GLU A 317 -11.86 17.25 -9.89
C GLU A 317 -11.64 17.04 -8.39
N SER A 318 -12.70 16.74 -7.63
CA SER A 318 -12.61 16.44 -6.20
C SER A 318 -11.80 15.17 -5.96
N ARG A 319 -12.03 14.10 -6.74
CA ARG A 319 -11.27 12.84 -6.64
C ARG A 319 -9.79 13.04 -7.02
N GLN A 320 -9.51 13.79 -8.09
CA GLN A 320 -8.14 14.12 -8.51
C GLN A 320 -7.38 14.91 -7.43
N LYS A 321 -8.05 15.89 -6.82
CA LYS A 321 -7.50 16.64 -5.68
C LYS A 321 -7.27 15.76 -4.46
N ALA A 322 -8.18 14.86 -4.13
CA ALA A 322 -8.04 13.93 -3.01
C ALA A 322 -6.85 12.97 -3.23
N ARG A 323 -6.66 12.46 -4.46
CA ARG A 323 -5.52 11.63 -4.88
C ARG A 323 -4.18 12.36 -4.70
N SER A 324 -4.09 13.61 -5.18
CA SER A 324 -2.92 14.46 -5.00
C SER A 324 -2.64 14.75 -3.51
N THR A 325 -3.68 15.02 -2.72
CA THR A 325 -3.57 15.23 -1.27
C THR A 325 -3.04 13.99 -0.55
N ARG A 326 -3.54 12.80 -0.90
CA ARG A 326 -3.04 11.53 -0.38
C ARG A 326 -1.56 11.36 -0.71
N ARG A 327 -1.18 11.52 -1.99
CA ARG A 327 0.22 11.39 -2.43
C ARG A 327 1.14 12.32 -1.65
N LYS A 328 0.72 13.58 -1.46
CA LYS A 328 1.46 14.56 -0.65
C LYS A 328 1.69 14.06 0.77
N ARG A 329 0.66 13.51 1.44
CA ARG A 329 0.77 12.96 2.79
C ARG A 329 1.72 11.78 2.84
N ASP A 330 1.58 10.82 1.94
CA ASP A 330 2.42 9.62 1.89
C ASP A 330 3.91 10.00 1.71
N VAL A 331 4.21 10.99 0.86
CA VAL A 331 5.57 11.47 0.65
C VAL A 331 6.12 12.20 1.88
N LEU A 332 5.30 13.00 2.57
CA LEU A 332 5.70 13.70 3.79
C LEU A 332 5.91 12.72 4.97
N ASP A 333 5.07 11.71 5.08
CA ASP A 333 5.26 10.66 6.10
C ASP A 333 6.58 9.91 5.89
N LEU A 334 6.89 9.52 4.65
CA LEU A 334 8.18 8.91 4.32
C LEU A 334 9.37 9.84 4.66
N ALA A 335 9.23 11.15 4.43
CA ALA A 335 10.24 12.12 4.81
C ALA A 335 10.48 12.16 6.33
N LEU A 336 9.40 12.10 7.12
CA LEU A 336 9.50 12.03 8.59
C LEU A 336 10.14 10.70 9.05
N VAL A 337 9.88 9.59 8.37
CA VAL A 337 10.53 8.31 8.64
C VAL A 337 12.03 8.37 8.35
N ASP A 338 12.47 9.05 7.26
CA ASP A 338 13.88 9.26 6.97
C ASP A 338 14.55 10.11 8.05
N LEU A 339 13.93 11.20 8.46
CA LEU A 339 14.45 12.07 9.49
C LEU A 339 14.56 11.35 10.85
N ALA A 340 13.56 10.56 11.22
CA ALA A 340 13.60 9.73 12.42
C ALA A 340 14.75 8.73 12.36
N GLY A 341 15.00 8.14 11.20
CA GLY A 341 16.13 7.23 10.97
C GLY A 341 17.48 7.84 11.32
N VAL A 342 17.71 9.11 10.97
CA VAL A 342 18.98 9.82 11.32
C VAL A 342 19.17 9.96 12.82
N TYR A 343 18.16 10.41 13.57
CA TYR A 343 18.25 10.54 15.02
C TYR A 343 18.34 9.18 15.72
N ARG A 344 17.66 8.15 15.19
CA ARG A 344 17.85 6.77 15.65
C ARG A 344 19.30 6.33 15.44
N ASP A 345 19.88 6.57 14.28
CA ASP A 345 21.25 6.18 13.96
C ASP A 345 22.26 6.94 14.82
N ALA A 346 22.02 8.23 15.09
CA ALA A 346 22.80 9.01 16.04
C ALA A 346 22.78 8.40 17.47
N LEU A 347 21.62 7.92 17.91
CA LEU A 347 21.46 7.23 19.19
C LEU A 347 22.19 5.89 19.21
N VAL A 348 22.12 5.10 18.13
CA VAL A 348 22.82 3.82 17.97
C VAL A 348 24.35 4.02 18.07
N VAL A 349 24.87 4.99 17.32
CA VAL A 349 26.31 5.31 17.34
C VAL A 349 26.75 5.78 18.72
N LYS A 350 25.98 6.69 19.34
CA LYS A 350 26.29 7.24 20.66
C LYS A 350 26.28 6.18 21.77
N SER A 351 25.34 5.22 21.73
CA SER A 351 25.22 4.14 22.71
C SER A 351 26.17 2.96 22.43
N GLY A 352 26.89 2.95 21.30
CA GLY A 352 27.74 1.82 20.88
C GLY A 352 26.96 0.52 20.63
N ALA A 353 25.67 0.61 20.30
CA ALA A 353 24.85 -0.55 20.04
C ALA A 353 25.28 -1.27 18.75
N GLY A 354 25.44 -2.59 18.81
CA GLY A 354 25.88 -3.43 17.68
C GLY A 354 24.78 -3.73 16.66
N VAL A 355 23.90 -2.75 16.35
CA VAL A 355 22.82 -2.87 15.37
C VAL A 355 23.08 -2.05 14.11
N GLY A 356 22.61 -2.53 12.96
CA GLY A 356 22.76 -1.83 11.69
C GLY A 356 22.14 -0.43 11.67
N LEU A 357 22.74 0.49 10.94
CA LEU A 357 22.23 1.83 10.71
C LEU A 357 21.11 1.80 9.65
N THR A 358 20.13 2.68 9.82
CA THR A 358 19.08 2.93 8.82
C THR A 358 19.63 3.66 7.61
N HIS A 359 20.58 4.57 7.83
CA HIS A 359 21.22 5.37 6.79
C HIS A 359 22.75 5.20 6.85
N PRO A 360 23.29 4.04 6.42
CA PRO A 360 24.73 3.77 6.51
C PRO A 360 25.56 4.73 5.67
N ASP A 361 24.99 5.28 4.58
CA ASP A 361 25.60 6.32 3.74
C ASP A 361 25.68 7.71 4.42
N PHE A 362 24.98 7.92 5.53
CA PHE A 362 25.02 9.14 6.36
C PHE A 362 25.59 8.88 7.78
N GLU A 363 26.37 7.82 7.96
CA GLU A 363 26.98 7.49 9.26
C GLU A 363 27.79 8.66 9.85
N GLY A 364 28.48 9.43 8.99
CA GLY A 364 29.26 10.60 9.42
C GLY A 364 28.38 11.65 10.11
N LEU A 365 27.22 11.96 9.53
CA LEU A 365 26.25 12.87 10.08
C LEU A 365 25.66 12.33 11.40
N ALA A 366 25.29 11.05 11.43
CA ALA A 366 24.78 10.39 12.63
C ALA A 366 25.79 10.46 13.79
N ARG A 367 27.07 10.25 13.51
CA ARG A 367 28.16 10.37 14.49
C ARG A 367 28.33 11.81 15.01
N GLU A 368 28.26 12.79 14.11
CA GLU A 368 28.35 14.22 14.46
C GLU A 368 27.17 14.65 15.38
N ILE A 369 25.94 14.30 15.00
CA ILE A 369 24.75 14.58 15.82
C ILE A 369 24.84 13.87 17.17
N GLY A 370 25.23 12.60 17.20
CA GLY A 370 25.43 11.81 18.41
C GLY A 370 26.49 12.42 19.35
N GLY A 371 27.53 13.07 18.81
CA GLY A 371 28.54 13.80 19.58
C GLY A 371 28.01 15.08 20.20
N ARG A 372 27.10 15.79 19.55
CA ARG A 372 26.57 17.10 19.97
C ARG A 372 25.34 17.02 20.89
N VAL A 373 24.50 16.02 20.72
CA VAL A 373 23.18 15.93 21.38
C VAL A 373 23.21 14.86 22.48
N SER A 374 22.56 15.11 23.61
CA SER A 374 22.42 14.11 24.68
C SER A 374 21.50 12.96 24.28
N VAL A 375 21.52 11.84 24.99
CA VAL A 375 20.63 10.71 24.76
C VAL A 375 19.17 11.14 24.88
N GLU A 376 18.85 11.90 25.93
CA GLU A 376 17.51 12.45 26.18
C GLU A 376 17.07 13.40 25.05
N GLY A 377 18.02 14.23 24.56
CA GLY A 377 17.77 15.11 23.41
C GLY A 377 17.46 14.34 22.14
N LEU A 378 18.19 13.24 21.86
CA LEU A 378 17.92 12.37 20.71
C LEU A 378 16.54 11.68 20.79
N VAL A 379 16.15 11.22 21.99
CA VAL A 379 14.81 10.67 22.22
C VAL A 379 13.74 11.75 22.01
N SER A 380 13.94 12.96 22.55
CA SER A 380 13.02 14.08 22.36
C SER A 380 12.90 14.49 20.89
N CYS A 381 13.95 14.32 20.07
CA CYS A 381 13.86 14.51 18.62
C CYS A 381 12.92 13.48 17.96
N GLN A 382 12.98 12.22 18.39
CA GLN A 382 12.05 11.17 17.93
C GLN A 382 10.60 11.51 18.29
N ASP A 383 10.35 11.96 19.53
CA ASP A 383 9.02 12.37 19.99
C ASP A 383 8.47 13.56 19.18
N ALA A 384 9.33 14.52 18.85
CA ALA A 384 8.95 15.66 18.03
C ALA A 384 8.53 15.25 16.62
N ILE A 385 9.23 14.27 16.02
CA ILE A 385 8.89 13.72 14.70
C ILE A 385 7.60 12.90 14.77
N ALA A 386 7.43 12.07 15.80
CA ALA A 386 6.19 11.31 16.00
C ALA A 386 4.98 12.23 16.18
N THR A 387 5.13 13.31 16.96
CA THR A 387 4.09 14.34 17.12
C THR A 387 3.76 15.02 15.79
N CYS A 388 4.75 15.31 14.95
CA CYS A 388 4.51 15.89 13.62
C CYS A 388 3.68 14.94 12.74
N ARG A 389 3.96 13.63 12.76
CA ARG A 389 3.19 12.61 12.04
C ARG A 389 1.73 12.61 12.50
N THR A 390 1.49 12.57 13.82
CA THR A 390 0.14 12.65 14.39
C THR A 390 -0.60 13.92 13.95
N HIS A 391 0.07 15.07 13.94
CA HIS A 391 -0.52 16.33 13.47
C HIS A 391 -0.92 16.28 11.98
N LEU A 392 -0.12 15.61 11.13
CA LEU A 392 -0.48 15.42 9.72
C LEU A 392 -1.73 14.53 9.57
N ASP A 393 -1.86 13.48 10.38
CA ASP A 393 -3.04 12.59 10.38
C ASP A 393 -4.29 13.35 10.86
N GLN A 394 -4.14 14.24 11.82
CA GLN A 394 -5.19 15.14 12.29
C GLN A 394 -5.49 16.32 11.36
N SER A 395 -4.91 16.32 10.15
CA SER A 395 -5.13 17.36 9.12
C SER A 395 -4.60 18.75 9.48
N VAL A 396 -3.63 18.84 10.38
CA VAL A 396 -2.90 20.09 10.61
C VAL A 396 -2.13 20.46 9.33
N THR A 397 -2.10 21.74 8.99
CA THR A 397 -1.38 22.24 7.82
C THR A 397 0.09 21.83 7.87
N PRO A 398 0.65 21.16 6.83
CA PRO A 398 2.02 20.66 6.83
C PRO A 398 3.08 21.68 7.24
N THR A 399 2.94 22.94 6.80
CA THR A 399 3.87 24.03 7.20
C THR A 399 3.88 24.25 8.70
N ILE A 400 2.73 24.21 9.37
CA ILE A 400 2.63 24.39 10.82
C ILE A 400 3.21 23.18 11.53
N ALA A 401 2.87 21.96 11.11
CA ALA A 401 3.36 20.73 11.73
C ALA A 401 4.89 20.62 11.63
N PHE A 402 5.47 20.83 10.45
CA PHE A 402 6.91 20.74 10.24
C PHE A 402 7.68 21.86 10.94
N ASN A 403 7.21 23.11 10.92
CA ASN A 403 7.86 24.20 11.65
C ASN A 403 7.80 23.98 13.16
N GLY A 404 6.69 23.48 13.68
CA GLY A 404 6.57 23.08 15.09
C GLY A 404 7.58 21.99 15.46
N MET A 405 7.73 20.97 14.61
CA MET A 405 8.72 19.92 14.75
C MET A 405 10.15 20.45 14.74
N VAL A 406 10.51 21.30 13.78
CA VAL A 406 11.85 21.92 13.72
C VAL A 406 12.14 22.70 15.01
N GLY A 407 11.18 23.50 15.48
CA GLY A 407 11.33 24.24 16.76
C GLY A 407 11.49 23.31 17.96
N ALA A 408 10.79 22.18 18.00
CA ALA A 408 10.93 21.18 19.06
C ALA A 408 12.30 20.49 19.00
N ILE A 409 12.76 20.08 17.82
CA ILE A 409 14.07 19.45 17.60
C ILE A 409 15.20 20.42 17.99
N ARG A 410 15.13 21.71 17.59
CA ARG A 410 16.13 22.71 17.97
C ARG A 410 16.26 22.81 19.50
N ARG A 411 15.14 22.87 20.24
CA ARG A 411 15.16 22.86 21.71
C ARG A 411 15.78 21.58 22.27
N ALA A 412 15.41 20.41 21.73
CA ALA A 412 15.95 19.12 22.15
C ALA A 412 17.48 19.02 21.91
N CYS A 413 17.98 19.66 20.85
CA CYS A 413 19.41 19.76 20.53
C CYS A 413 20.13 20.88 21.30
N GLY A 414 19.46 21.65 22.18
CA GLY A 414 20.04 22.76 22.90
C GLY A 414 20.36 24.00 22.05
N VAL A 415 19.76 24.10 20.88
CA VAL A 415 19.93 25.25 19.96
C VAL A 415 18.91 26.34 20.29
N LYS A 416 19.42 27.54 20.55
CA LYS A 416 18.62 28.75 20.82
C LYS A 416 18.02 29.35 19.56
#